data_266e50369941d82ab1996c65bca9ebac
#
_entry.id   266e50369941d82ab1996c65bca9ebac
#
_cell.length_a   1.000
_cell.length_b   1.000
_cell.length_c   1.000
_cell.angle_alpha   90.00
_cell.angle_beta   90.00
_cell.angle_gamma   90.00
#
_symmetry.space_group_name_H-M   'P 1'
#
loop_
_entity.id
_entity.type
_entity.pdbx_description
1 polymer ?
#
loop_
_entity_poly.entity_id
_entity_poly.type
_entity_poly.pdbx_seq_one_letter_code
_entity_poly.pdbx_strand_id
1 'polypeptide(L)'
;MRLAHSLWRKALATVVVVGGFVYLYEVTILDSRFSAQAVQARDPQPLPIAGGRLLFSATAYCKGSTTASGVNVRSGIAAADPDLLPVGSVVQVDAPGTRYDGVYTVMDTGPAVQGRHLDLYMWSCNEALRFGRTAVRIAVLRLGWNPAHSSPGLVDTLFRRREADAAQPPPAEPAAATPSPPR
;
A
#
# COMPACT_ATOMS: atom_id res chain seq x y z
N MET A 1 -65.87 6.63 10.07
CA MET A 1 -65.12 5.64 9.28
C MET A 1 -63.89 6.20 8.52
N ARG A 2 -63.80 7.47 8.12
CA ARG A 2 -62.66 8.05 7.34
C ARG A 2 -61.35 8.21 8.14
N LEU A 3 -61.38 8.40 9.44
CA LEU A 3 -60.18 8.55 10.29
C LEU A 3 -59.40 7.25 10.44
N ALA A 4 -60.05 6.08 10.54
CA ALA A 4 -59.42 4.80 10.68
C ALA A 4 -58.61 4.42 9.41
N HIS A 5 -59.09 4.72 8.21
CA HIS A 5 -58.40 4.47 6.97
C HIS A 5 -57.14 5.34 6.81
N SER A 6 -57.14 6.56 7.33
CA SER A 6 -55.98 7.45 7.30
C SER A 6 -54.85 6.95 8.21
N LEU A 7 -55.18 6.49 9.41
CA LEU A 7 -54.22 5.92 10.36
C LEU A 7 -53.61 4.62 9.86
N TRP A 8 -54.42 3.75 9.27
CA TRP A 8 -53.95 2.47 8.71
C TRP A 8 -53.00 2.62 7.53
N ARG A 9 -53.31 3.62 6.65
CA ARG A 9 -52.41 3.97 5.53
C ARG A 9 -51.06 4.50 6.01
N LYS A 10 -51.07 5.34 7.06
CA LYS A 10 -49.83 5.87 7.67
C LYS A 10 -49.02 4.75 8.32
N ALA A 11 -49.67 3.85 9.08
CA ALA A 11 -49.02 2.72 9.70
C ALA A 11 -48.37 1.78 8.65
N LEU A 12 -49.09 1.48 7.57
CA LEU A 12 -48.59 0.67 6.49
C LEU A 12 -47.39 1.32 5.78
N ALA A 13 -47.43 2.61 5.53
CA ALA A 13 -46.33 3.36 4.95
C ALA A 13 -45.08 3.33 5.86
N THR A 14 -45.26 3.47 7.18
CA THR A 14 -44.16 3.38 8.14
C THR A 14 -43.52 2.01 8.16
N VAL A 15 -44.34 0.94 8.13
CA VAL A 15 -43.84 -0.45 8.08
C VAL A 15 -43.03 -0.71 6.80
N VAL A 16 -43.49 -0.20 5.64
CA VAL A 16 -42.75 -0.35 4.39
C VAL A 16 -41.43 0.40 4.41
N VAL A 17 -41.39 1.62 4.97
CA VAL A 17 -40.16 2.43 5.06
C VAL A 17 -39.17 1.77 6.02
N VAL A 18 -39.61 1.33 7.19
CA VAL A 18 -38.75 0.64 8.18
C VAL A 18 -38.24 -0.70 7.62
N GLY A 19 -39.12 -1.48 7.00
CA GLY A 19 -38.73 -2.76 6.36
C GLY A 19 -37.74 -2.55 5.23
N GLY A 20 -37.93 -1.53 4.41
CA GLY A 20 -36.99 -1.15 3.35
C GLY A 20 -35.62 -0.72 3.91
N PHE A 21 -35.61 0.06 4.99
CA PHE A 21 -34.38 0.49 5.64
C PHE A 21 -33.61 -0.70 6.26
N VAL A 22 -34.30 -1.61 6.95
CA VAL A 22 -33.70 -2.82 7.49
C VAL A 22 -33.12 -3.69 6.39
N TYR A 23 -33.87 -3.90 5.30
CA TYR A 23 -33.41 -4.67 4.15
C TYR A 23 -32.15 -4.08 3.52
N LEU A 24 -32.10 -2.76 3.31
CA LEU A 24 -30.93 -2.08 2.76
C LEU A 24 -29.73 -2.15 3.72
N TYR A 25 -29.99 -2.08 5.02
CA TYR A 25 -28.94 -2.22 6.04
C TYR A 25 -28.31 -3.62 6.04
N GLU A 26 -29.13 -4.67 5.97
CA GLU A 26 -28.66 -6.06 5.89
C GLU A 26 -27.85 -6.31 4.61
N VAL A 27 -28.28 -5.77 3.47
CA VAL A 27 -27.57 -5.92 2.19
C VAL A 27 -26.20 -5.25 2.25
N THR A 28 -26.09 -4.05 2.87
CA THR A 28 -24.79 -3.37 3.00
C THR A 28 -23.84 -4.08 3.95
N ILE A 29 -24.33 -4.71 5.02
CA ILE A 29 -23.49 -5.50 5.94
C ILE A 29 -23.02 -6.79 5.28
N LEU A 30 -23.87 -7.47 4.51
CA LEU A 30 -23.49 -8.67 3.77
C LEU A 30 -22.38 -8.37 2.76
N ASP A 31 -22.50 -7.29 1.98
CA ASP A 31 -21.50 -6.88 0.99
C ASP A 31 -20.16 -6.55 1.65
N SER A 32 -20.16 -5.87 2.81
CA SER A 32 -18.93 -5.60 3.57
C SER A 32 -18.27 -6.86 4.15
N ARG A 33 -19.05 -7.87 4.53
CA ARG A 33 -18.52 -9.15 5.00
C ARG A 33 -17.94 -9.99 3.86
N PHE A 34 -18.58 -9.99 2.69
CA PHE A 34 -18.05 -10.68 1.50
C PHE A 34 -16.75 -10.03 1.02
N SER A 35 -16.65 -8.71 1.04
CA SER A 35 -15.40 -8.01 0.69
C SER A 35 -14.29 -8.29 1.70
N ALA A 36 -14.58 -8.35 2.99
CA ALA A 36 -13.60 -8.70 4.04
C ALA A 36 -13.14 -10.18 3.93
N GLN A 37 -14.05 -11.10 3.62
CA GLN A 37 -13.70 -12.52 3.39
C GLN A 37 -12.91 -12.72 2.09
N ALA A 38 -13.19 -11.96 1.03
CA ALA A 38 -12.42 -12.00 -0.20
C ALA A 38 -10.98 -11.50 -0.01
N VAL A 39 -10.76 -10.58 0.95
CA VAL A 39 -9.42 -10.16 1.35
C VAL A 39 -8.69 -11.24 2.16
N GLN A 40 -9.40 -11.98 3.02
CA GLN A 40 -8.82 -13.08 3.81
C GLN A 40 -8.61 -14.38 3.03
N ALA A 41 -9.39 -14.62 1.97
CA ALA A 41 -9.24 -15.78 1.09
C ALA A 41 -8.17 -15.58 -0.01
N ARG A 42 -7.35 -14.52 0.09
CA ARG A 42 -6.14 -14.45 -0.73
C ARG A 42 -5.20 -15.52 -0.23
N ASP A 43 -5.08 -16.61 -1.00
CA ASP A 43 -3.95 -17.53 -0.89
C ASP A 43 -2.67 -16.71 -0.68
N PRO A 44 -1.80 -17.07 0.27
CA PRO A 44 -0.54 -16.38 0.44
C PRO A 44 0.23 -16.48 -0.87
N GLN A 45 0.06 -15.49 -1.73
CA GLN A 45 0.77 -15.45 -3.00
C GLN A 45 2.24 -15.32 -2.68
N PRO A 46 3.09 -16.18 -3.28
CA PRO A 46 4.51 -16.09 -3.02
C PRO A 46 4.97 -14.65 -3.27
N LEU A 47 5.64 -14.08 -2.27
CA LEU A 47 6.20 -12.74 -2.37
C LEU A 47 7.15 -12.70 -3.57
N PRO A 48 7.13 -11.62 -4.34
CA PRO A 48 8.09 -11.42 -5.40
C PRO A 48 9.51 -11.46 -4.83
N ILE A 49 10.38 -12.25 -5.45
CA ILE A 49 11.81 -12.30 -5.13
C ILE A 49 12.60 -11.72 -6.30
N ALA A 50 13.77 -11.17 -6.03
CA ALA A 50 14.67 -10.73 -7.08
C ALA A 50 15.00 -11.91 -8.03
N GLY A 51 14.89 -11.67 -9.35
CA GLY A 51 14.98 -12.71 -10.38
C GLY A 51 13.67 -13.45 -10.67
N GLY A 52 12.64 -13.29 -9.85
CA GLY A 52 11.33 -13.91 -10.05
C GLY A 52 10.57 -13.35 -11.25
N ARG A 53 9.84 -14.21 -11.95
CA ARG A 53 8.91 -13.82 -13.03
C ARG A 53 7.49 -14.09 -12.61
N LEU A 54 6.62 -13.09 -12.78
CA LEU A 54 5.26 -13.12 -12.27
C LEU A 54 4.29 -12.55 -13.31
N LEU A 55 3.04 -13.02 -13.28
CA LEU A 55 1.96 -12.42 -14.05
C LEU A 55 1.28 -11.32 -13.20
N PHE A 56 1.09 -10.17 -13.81
CA PHE A 56 0.42 -9.01 -13.24
C PHE A 56 -0.68 -8.51 -14.20
N SER A 57 -1.64 -7.78 -13.66
CA SER A 57 -2.54 -6.95 -14.44
C SER A 57 -1.98 -5.54 -14.46
N ALA A 58 -1.76 -4.96 -15.62
CA ALA A 58 -1.30 -3.59 -15.75
C ALA A 58 -2.42 -2.67 -16.23
N THR A 59 -2.46 -1.47 -15.67
CA THR A 59 -3.21 -0.30 -16.15
C THR A 59 -2.25 0.86 -16.35
N ALA A 60 -2.77 2.00 -16.77
CA ALA A 60 -1.95 3.19 -16.92
C ALA A 60 -2.64 4.43 -16.37
N TYR A 61 -1.86 5.33 -15.79
CA TYR A 61 -2.31 6.64 -15.32
C TYR A 61 -1.49 7.77 -15.94
N CYS A 62 -2.08 8.98 -16.00
CA CYS A 62 -1.49 10.16 -16.63
C CYS A 62 -1.61 11.41 -15.78
N LYS A 63 -2.21 11.31 -14.57
CA LYS A 63 -2.47 12.46 -13.70
C LYS A 63 -1.49 12.46 -12.52
N GLY A 64 -1.27 13.65 -11.99
CA GLY A 64 -0.34 13.87 -10.89
C GLY A 64 0.99 14.42 -11.38
N SER A 65 1.64 15.22 -10.55
CA SER A 65 2.99 15.77 -10.79
C SER A 65 4.02 15.10 -9.89
N THR A 66 3.56 14.49 -8.78
CA THR A 66 4.41 13.91 -7.75
C THR A 66 3.84 12.57 -7.33
N THR A 67 4.70 11.59 -7.16
CA THR A 67 4.37 10.23 -6.67
C THR A 67 4.20 10.22 -5.14
N ALA A 68 3.67 9.13 -4.59
CA ALA A 68 3.59 8.92 -3.15
C ALA A 68 4.96 8.95 -2.45
N SER A 69 6.04 8.61 -3.15
CA SER A 69 7.43 8.72 -2.66
C SER A 69 8.02 10.13 -2.73
N GLY A 70 7.25 11.13 -3.19
CA GLY A 70 7.70 12.53 -3.32
C GLY A 70 8.53 12.84 -4.55
N VAL A 71 8.65 11.90 -5.49
CA VAL A 71 9.41 12.07 -6.75
C VAL A 71 8.49 12.61 -7.85
N ASN A 72 8.98 13.50 -8.69
CA ASN A 72 8.24 13.96 -9.85
C ASN A 72 8.00 12.81 -10.83
N VAL A 73 6.77 12.72 -11.33
CA VAL A 73 6.38 11.68 -12.30
C VAL A 73 7.15 11.82 -13.61
N ARG A 74 7.54 10.69 -14.17
CA ARG A 74 8.23 10.60 -15.47
C ARG A 74 8.03 9.22 -16.08
N SER A 75 8.31 9.07 -17.37
CA SER A 75 8.31 7.76 -18.03
C SER A 75 9.24 6.79 -17.32
N GLY A 76 8.83 5.53 -17.20
CA GLY A 76 9.55 4.51 -16.46
C GLY A 76 9.21 4.44 -14.97
N ILE A 77 8.23 5.22 -14.50
CA ILE A 77 7.66 5.10 -13.15
C ILE A 77 6.39 4.24 -13.21
N ALA A 78 6.20 3.45 -12.17
CA ALA A 78 4.97 2.69 -11.95
C ALA A 78 4.52 2.82 -10.50
N ALA A 79 3.20 2.64 -10.29
CA ALA A 79 2.61 2.39 -8.98
C ALA A 79 2.37 0.88 -8.80
N ALA A 80 2.54 0.39 -7.59
CA ALA A 80 2.30 -1.00 -7.23
C ALA A 80 1.86 -1.13 -5.77
N ASP A 81 1.41 -2.32 -5.40
CA ASP A 81 1.16 -2.70 -4.01
C ASP A 81 2.50 -2.76 -3.25
N PRO A 82 2.71 -1.92 -2.23
CA PRO A 82 3.98 -1.86 -1.48
C PRO A 82 4.29 -3.15 -0.71
N ASP A 83 3.28 -3.99 -0.43
CA ASP A 83 3.47 -5.28 0.24
C ASP A 83 4.07 -6.33 -0.71
N LEU A 84 3.87 -6.19 -2.02
CA LEU A 84 4.45 -7.07 -3.04
C LEU A 84 5.69 -6.47 -3.69
N LEU A 85 5.61 -5.20 -4.09
CA LEU A 85 6.67 -4.47 -4.78
C LEU A 85 6.92 -3.15 -4.04
N PRO A 86 7.72 -3.15 -2.98
CA PRO A 86 8.01 -1.95 -2.21
C PRO A 86 8.56 -0.82 -3.07
N VAL A 87 8.36 0.42 -2.64
CA VAL A 87 8.91 1.60 -3.29
C VAL A 87 10.42 1.46 -3.50
N GLY A 88 10.90 1.78 -4.70
CA GLY A 88 12.28 1.54 -5.13
C GLY A 88 12.51 0.17 -5.78
N SER A 89 11.48 -0.68 -5.87
CA SER A 89 11.57 -1.91 -6.68
C SER A 89 11.76 -1.58 -8.15
N VAL A 90 12.58 -2.38 -8.83
CA VAL A 90 12.81 -2.27 -10.27
C VAL A 90 12.34 -3.54 -10.95
N VAL A 91 11.46 -3.39 -11.92
CA VAL A 91 10.86 -4.49 -12.65
C VAL A 91 11.01 -4.31 -14.16
N GLN A 92 11.30 -5.39 -14.85
CA GLN A 92 11.17 -5.46 -16.31
C GLN A 92 9.73 -5.87 -16.61
N VAL A 93 9.02 -5.05 -17.39
CA VAL A 93 7.66 -5.31 -17.85
C VAL A 93 7.72 -5.82 -19.29
N ASP A 94 7.08 -6.94 -19.56
CA ASP A 94 6.80 -7.49 -20.87
C ASP A 94 5.28 -7.39 -21.08
N ALA A 95 4.85 -6.47 -21.93
CA ALA A 95 3.47 -6.15 -22.26
C ALA A 95 3.18 -6.46 -23.74
N PRO A 96 2.90 -7.73 -24.10
CA PRO A 96 2.79 -8.18 -25.47
C PRO A 96 1.82 -7.35 -26.31
N GLY A 97 2.24 -6.98 -27.52
CA GLY A 97 1.42 -6.19 -28.44
C GLY A 97 1.35 -4.69 -28.11
N THR A 98 2.15 -4.23 -27.17
CA THR A 98 2.25 -2.82 -26.81
C THR A 98 3.68 -2.30 -27.01
N ARG A 99 3.85 -0.97 -26.98
CA ARG A 99 5.16 -0.31 -26.99
C ARG A 99 5.68 0.01 -25.59
N TYR A 100 5.01 -0.54 -24.56
CA TYR A 100 5.30 -0.23 -23.16
C TYR A 100 6.10 -1.32 -22.47
N ASP A 101 6.77 -2.16 -23.25
CA ASP A 101 7.82 -3.04 -22.75
C ASP A 101 8.99 -2.20 -22.23
N GLY A 102 9.53 -2.56 -21.10
CA GLY A 102 10.67 -1.83 -20.56
C GLY A 102 10.89 -2.01 -19.07
N VAL A 103 11.86 -1.25 -18.57
CA VAL A 103 12.19 -1.23 -17.15
C VAL A 103 11.42 -0.11 -16.47
N TYR A 104 10.74 -0.47 -15.39
CA TYR A 104 9.98 0.47 -14.55
C TYR A 104 10.48 0.42 -13.12
N THR A 105 10.48 1.59 -12.49
CA THR A 105 10.76 1.72 -11.06
C THR A 105 9.46 2.02 -10.32
N VAL A 106 9.17 1.24 -9.31
CA VAL A 106 8.02 1.47 -8.43
C VAL A 106 8.36 2.66 -7.54
N MET A 107 7.72 3.79 -7.80
CA MET A 107 7.91 5.04 -7.05
C MET A 107 6.59 5.59 -6.53
N ASP A 108 5.49 4.89 -6.83
CA ASP A 108 4.16 5.33 -6.46
C ASP A 108 3.37 4.18 -5.85
N THR A 109 2.33 4.53 -5.10
CA THR A 109 1.37 3.61 -4.49
C THR A 109 -0.01 4.22 -4.57
N GLY A 110 -1.05 3.40 -4.52
CA GLY A 110 -2.40 3.91 -4.53
C GLY A 110 -3.41 2.90 -3.96
N PRO A 111 -4.53 3.36 -3.40
CA PRO A 111 -5.54 2.48 -2.81
C PRO A 111 -6.19 1.54 -3.83
N ALA A 112 -6.18 1.91 -5.11
CA ALA A 112 -6.69 1.09 -6.21
C ALA A 112 -5.63 0.13 -6.79
N VAL A 113 -4.35 0.24 -6.39
CA VAL A 113 -3.23 -0.55 -6.91
C VAL A 113 -2.82 -1.56 -5.85
N GLN A 114 -3.60 -2.62 -5.74
CA GLN A 114 -3.43 -3.65 -4.72
C GLN A 114 -3.20 -5.03 -5.35
N GLY A 115 -2.43 -5.88 -4.67
CA GLY A 115 -2.11 -7.21 -5.15
C GLY A 115 -1.26 -7.19 -6.42
N ARG A 116 -1.45 -8.15 -7.29
CA ARG A 116 -0.72 -8.25 -8.58
C ARG A 116 -1.24 -7.26 -9.62
N HIS A 117 -1.25 -6.01 -9.25
CA HIS A 117 -1.62 -4.89 -10.09
C HIS A 117 -0.44 -3.93 -10.22
N LEU A 118 -0.19 -3.47 -11.44
CA LEU A 118 0.83 -2.47 -11.76
C LEU A 118 0.16 -1.34 -12.52
N ASP A 119 0.41 -0.08 -12.14
CA ASP A 119 -0.14 1.08 -12.84
C ASP A 119 1.01 1.90 -13.43
N LEU A 120 1.10 1.94 -14.77
CA LEU A 120 2.22 2.55 -15.49
C LEU A 120 1.96 4.02 -15.73
N TYR A 121 2.93 4.89 -15.40
CA TYR A 121 2.80 6.30 -15.73
C TYR A 121 2.98 6.54 -17.23
N MET A 122 2.06 7.29 -17.82
CA MET A 122 2.09 7.74 -19.22
C MET A 122 1.83 9.23 -19.29
N TRP A 123 2.62 9.96 -20.09
CA TRP A 123 2.44 11.40 -20.30
C TRP A 123 1.09 11.74 -20.92
N SER A 124 0.61 10.91 -21.83
CA SER A 124 -0.63 11.14 -22.56
C SER A 124 -1.79 10.38 -21.93
N CYS A 125 -2.81 11.11 -21.47
CA CYS A 125 -4.03 10.49 -20.97
C CYS A 125 -4.77 9.69 -22.06
N ASN A 126 -4.66 10.09 -23.32
CA ASN A 126 -5.22 9.31 -24.44
C ASN A 126 -4.49 7.99 -24.64
N GLU A 127 -3.20 7.94 -24.37
CA GLU A 127 -2.42 6.68 -24.39
C GLU A 127 -2.77 5.79 -23.22
N ALA A 128 -2.88 6.35 -22.03
CA ALA A 128 -3.29 5.62 -20.83
C ALA A 128 -4.69 4.98 -20.99
N LEU A 129 -5.64 5.73 -21.56
CA LEU A 129 -6.97 5.21 -21.88
C LEU A 129 -6.95 4.08 -22.92
N ARG A 130 -6.11 4.21 -23.96
CA ARG A 130 -5.97 3.16 -24.99
C ARG A 130 -5.24 1.92 -24.47
N PHE A 131 -4.32 2.08 -23.53
CA PHE A 131 -3.64 0.96 -22.91
C PHE A 131 -4.63 0.08 -22.13
N GLY A 132 -5.57 0.70 -21.44
CA GLY A 132 -6.62 0.02 -20.70
C GLY A 132 -6.05 -0.92 -19.62
N ARG A 133 -6.61 -2.12 -19.53
CA ARG A 133 -6.14 -3.19 -18.62
C ARG A 133 -5.54 -4.32 -19.45
N THR A 134 -4.28 -4.61 -19.23
CA THR A 134 -3.50 -5.58 -20.00
C THR A 134 -2.82 -6.59 -19.05
N ALA A 135 -2.84 -7.87 -19.40
CA ALA A 135 -2.04 -8.88 -18.70
C ALA A 135 -0.57 -8.72 -19.13
N VAL A 136 0.33 -8.58 -18.16
CA VAL A 136 1.76 -8.39 -18.38
C VAL A 136 2.56 -9.42 -17.60
N ARG A 137 3.72 -9.78 -18.12
CA ARG A 137 4.73 -10.49 -17.35
C ARG A 137 5.72 -9.49 -16.80
N ILE A 138 6.05 -9.64 -15.52
CA ILE A 138 7.12 -8.86 -14.91
C ILE A 138 8.27 -9.78 -14.48
N ALA A 139 9.49 -9.32 -14.66
CA ALA A 139 10.66 -9.89 -14.01
C ALA A 139 11.14 -8.89 -12.97
N VAL A 140 11.26 -9.33 -11.72
CA VAL A 140 11.75 -8.48 -10.64
C VAL A 140 13.27 -8.41 -10.71
N LEU A 141 13.81 -7.27 -11.11
CA LEU A 141 15.26 -7.05 -11.19
C LEU A 141 15.85 -6.73 -9.82
N ARG A 142 15.12 -5.96 -9.02
CA ARG A 142 15.49 -5.57 -7.65
C ARG A 142 14.24 -5.28 -6.85
N LEU A 143 14.19 -5.73 -5.61
CA LEU A 143 13.17 -5.29 -4.67
C LEU A 143 13.59 -3.98 -4.00
N GLY A 144 12.62 -3.11 -3.77
CA GLY A 144 12.74 -1.93 -2.96
C GLY A 144 12.81 -2.27 -1.47
N TRP A 145 12.78 -1.23 -0.65
CA TRP A 145 12.82 -1.38 0.79
C TRP A 145 11.42 -1.19 1.39
N ASN A 146 10.98 -2.18 2.18
CA ASN A 146 9.75 -2.09 2.95
C ASN A 146 10.10 -2.08 4.44
N PRO A 147 9.94 -0.95 5.14
CA PRO A 147 10.25 -0.86 6.56
C PRO A 147 9.41 -1.81 7.42
N ALA A 148 8.18 -2.14 7.01
CA ALA A 148 7.31 -3.06 7.76
C ALA A 148 7.81 -4.50 7.77
N HIS A 149 8.59 -4.90 6.76
CA HIS A 149 9.18 -6.24 6.62
C HIS A 149 10.69 -6.27 6.85
N SER A 150 11.29 -5.12 7.18
CA SER A 150 12.72 -5.04 7.46
C SER A 150 13.00 -5.35 8.91
N SER A 151 13.54 -6.51 9.20
CA SER A 151 14.18 -6.75 10.49
C SER A 151 15.43 -5.85 10.58
N PRO A 152 15.67 -5.14 11.69
CA PRO A 152 16.91 -4.39 11.86
C PRO A 152 18.08 -5.35 11.69
N GLY A 153 18.87 -5.12 10.66
CA GLY A 153 20.05 -5.94 10.38
C GLY A 153 21.07 -5.81 11.52
N LEU A 154 22.00 -6.76 11.60
CA LEU A 154 23.07 -6.77 12.61
C LEU A 154 23.81 -5.43 12.66
N VAL A 155 24.01 -4.81 11.50
CA VAL A 155 24.66 -3.51 11.35
C VAL A 155 23.85 -2.40 12.01
N ASP A 156 22.53 -2.37 11.81
CA ASP A 156 21.64 -1.37 12.40
C ASP A 156 21.56 -1.49 13.93
N THR A 157 21.55 -2.73 14.44
CA THR A 157 21.60 -2.98 15.89
C THR A 157 22.93 -2.55 16.51
N LEU A 158 24.04 -2.71 15.79
CA LEU A 158 25.35 -2.26 16.24
C LEU A 158 25.46 -0.73 16.25
N PHE A 159 24.92 -0.04 15.23
CA PHE A 159 24.89 1.43 15.20
C PHE A 159 24.01 2.01 16.31
N ARG A 160 22.82 1.48 16.54
CA ARG A 160 21.97 1.91 17.67
C ARG A 160 22.62 1.70 19.03
N ARG A 161 23.33 0.58 19.21
CA ARG A 161 24.09 0.33 20.43
C ARG A 161 25.20 1.36 20.64
N ARG A 162 25.92 1.70 19.57
CA ARG A 162 27.00 2.70 19.61
C ARG A 162 26.47 4.11 19.89
N GLU A 163 25.31 4.46 19.33
CA GLU A 163 24.65 5.74 19.66
C GLU A 163 24.17 5.79 21.11
N ALA A 164 23.62 4.69 21.63
CA ALA A 164 23.23 4.61 23.03
C ALA A 164 24.42 4.71 23.98
N ASP A 165 25.54 4.07 23.65
CA ASP A 165 26.76 4.13 24.41
C ASP A 165 27.39 5.57 24.39
N ALA A 166 27.30 6.24 23.22
CA ALA A 166 27.79 7.61 23.07
C ALA A 166 26.88 8.65 23.76
N ALA A 167 25.62 8.34 23.98
CA ALA A 167 24.66 9.19 24.70
C ALA A 167 24.73 9.04 26.21
N GLN A 168 25.48 8.06 26.73
CA GLN A 168 25.74 7.94 28.18
C GLN A 168 26.74 9.01 28.64
N PRO A 169 26.42 9.77 29.68
CA PRO A 169 27.38 10.71 30.25
C PRO A 169 28.63 9.95 30.77
N PRO A 170 29.81 10.51 30.61
CA PRO A 170 31.03 9.87 31.11
C PRO A 170 30.89 9.52 32.60
N PRO A 171 31.41 8.36 33.03
CA PRO A 171 31.36 7.99 34.42
C PRO A 171 31.96 9.15 35.28
N ALA A 172 31.23 9.52 36.34
CA ALA A 172 31.64 10.57 37.22
C ALA A 172 33.06 10.27 37.72
N GLU A 173 33.98 11.18 37.46
CA GLU A 173 35.36 11.10 37.94
C GLU A 173 35.35 10.96 39.48
N PRO A 174 36.03 9.95 40.04
CA PRO A 174 36.04 9.77 41.50
C PRO A 174 36.56 11.07 42.17
N ALA A 175 35.72 11.65 43.02
CA ALA A 175 36.03 12.87 43.73
C ALA A 175 37.43 12.76 44.32
N ALA A 176 38.33 13.64 43.91
CA ALA A 176 39.70 13.72 44.42
C ALA A 176 39.65 13.77 45.96
N ALA A 177 40.30 12.83 46.60
CA ALA A 177 40.38 12.74 48.06
C ALA A 177 40.96 14.06 48.59
N THR A 178 40.16 14.76 49.38
CA THR A 178 40.58 15.98 50.05
C THR A 178 41.79 15.66 50.96
N PRO A 179 42.96 16.31 50.84
CA PRO A 179 44.04 16.00 51.68
C PRO A 179 43.73 16.46 53.15
N SER A 180 43.92 15.53 54.07
CA SER A 180 43.76 15.81 55.53
C SER A 180 44.69 16.90 55.95
N PRO A 181 44.28 17.86 56.83
CA PRO A 181 45.14 18.90 57.36
C PRO A 181 46.25 18.32 58.28
N PRO A 182 47.43 18.85 58.22
CA PRO A 182 48.55 18.43 59.12
C PRO A 182 48.25 18.72 60.59
N ARG A 183 48.65 17.81 61.48
CA ARG A 183 48.57 17.98 62.93
C ARG A 183 49.63 18.96 63.41
#